data_035ea295ad5b65acc1ec45ebfb9990b1
#
_entry.id   035ea295ad5b65acc1ec45ebfb9990b1
#
_cell.length_a   1.000
_cell.length_b   1.000
_cell.length_c   1.000
_cell.angle_alpha   90.00
_cell.angle_beta   90.00
_cell.angle_gamma   90.00
#
_symmetry.space_group_name_H-M   'P 1'
#
loop_
_entity.id
_entity.type
_entity.pdbx_description
1 polymer ?
#
loop_
_entity_poly.entity_id
_entity_poly.type
_entity_poly.pdbx_seq_one_letter_code
_entity_poly.pdbx_strand_id
1 'polypeptide(L)'
;YLIDGKAAGVALLSPVPPTGTGGTASRLALTNPAFFEELPNAISGTPTTRTLQVMAQVYFSPDMPFEDTLQFMPMIGSESETAVSEMVILPFMRSGRRPDIPALVMGGSEDQVFPASLLFFTALAWRAKSVTVERAGHMLMLDPQWRDAAGALADWLATI
;
A
#
# COMPACT_ATOMS: atom_id res chain seq x y z
N TYR A 1 20.15 -0.89 -0.75
CA TYR A 1 20.30 -2.31 -0.43
C TYR A 1 20.05 -3.21 -1.65
N LEU A 2 18.94 -3.04 -2.38
CA LEU A 2 18.63 -3.87 -3.56
C LEU A 2 19.63 -3.72 -4.71
N ILE A 3 20.31 -2.59 -4.83
CA ILE A 3 21.34 -2.36 -5.86
C ILE A 3 22.67 -3.01 -5.45
N ASP A 4 23.04 -2.87 -4.19
CA ASP A 4 24.34 -3.29 -3.66
C ASP A 4 24.26 -4.60 -2.83
N GLY A 5 23.06 -5.06 -2.51
CA GLY A 5 22.79 -6.24 -1.73
C GLY A 5 22.75 -7.54 -2.55
N LYS A 6 22.51 -8.65 -1.87
CA LYS A 6 22.44 -10.00 -2.44
C LYS A 6 21.01 -10.53 -2.47
N ALA A 7 20.01 -9.66 -2.77
CA ALA A 7 18.62 -10.09 -2.89
C ALA A 7 18.46 -10.92 -4.18
N ALA A 8 17.83 -12.08 -4.10
CA ALA A 8 17.48 -12.91 -5.25
C ALA A 8 16.31 -12.31 -6.05
N GLY A 9 15.45 -11.54 -5.40
CA GLY A 9 14.31 -10.85 -6.00
C GLY A 9 13.69 -9.87 -5.01
N VAL A 10 12.68 -9.13 -5.46
CA VAL A 10 11.93 -8.18 -4.64
C VAL A 10 10.43 -8.28 -4.92
N ALA A 11 9.63 -8.44 -3.87
CA ALA A 11 8.18 -8.33 -3.94
C ALA A 11 7.73 -7.03 -3.25
N LEU A 12 7.01 -6.21 -3.97
CA LEU A 12 6.46 -4.93 -3.53
C LEU A 12 4.95 -5.11 -3.36
N LEU A 13 4.48 -5.07 -2.12
CA LEU A 13 3.07 -5.24 -1.76
C LEU A 13 2.46 -3.88 -1.47
N SER A 14 1.41 -3.50 -2.20
CA SER A 14 0.77 -2.18 -2.15
C SER A 14 1.79 -1.02 -2.09
N PRO A 15 2.77 -0.98 -3.02
CA PRO A 15 3.90 -0.06 -2.91
C PRO A 15 3.51 1.38 -3.22
N VAL A 16 4.22 2.31 -2.60
CA VAL A 16 4.19 3.71 -3.02
C VAL A 16 4.58 3.80 -4.51
N PRO A 17 3.78 4.46 -5.34
CA PRO A 17 4.09 4.58 -6.76
C PRO A 17 5.36 5.41 -7.00
N PRO A 18 6.07 5.21 -8.13
CA PRO A 18 7.27 5.97 -8.46
C PRO A 18 7.06 7.49 -8.52
N THR A 19 5.83 7.92 -8.71
CA THR A 19 5.41 9.32 -8.70
C THR A 19 5.22 9.90 -7.30
N GLY A 20 5.36 9.07 -6.26
CA GLY A 20 5.14 9.46 -4.86
C GLY A 20 3.68 9.51 -4.46
N THR A 21 3.44 9.98 -3.25
CA THR A 21 2.11 9.97 -2.61
C THR A 21 1.28 11.23 -2.87
N GLY A 22 1.86 12.30 -3.42
CA GLY A 22 1.17 13.59 -3.57
C GLY A 22 -0.11 13.51 -4.41
N GLY A 23 -0.08 12.80 -5.53
CA GLY A 23 -1.26 12.62 -6.39
C GLY A 23 -2.35 11.77 -5.72
N THR A 24 -1.97 10.72 -5.00
CA THR A 24 -2.92 9.86 -4.26
C THR A 24 -3.53 10.59 -3.07
N ALA A 25 -2.73 11.37 -2.33
CA ALA A 25 -3.23 12.20 -1.24
C ALA A 25 -4.27 13.22 -1.74
N SER A 26 -3.98 13.90 -2.86
CA SER A 26 -4.94 14.84 -3.48
C SER A 26 -6.23 14.15 -3.92
N ARG A 27 -6.13 12.97 -4.56
CA ARG A 27 -7.29 12.17 -4.94
C ARG A 27 -8.10 11.76 -3.70
N LEU A 28 -7.45 11.23 -2.69
CA LEU A 28 -8.10 10.78 -1.46
C LEU A 28 -8.79 11.94 -0.73
N ALA A 29 -8.20 13.13 -0.72
CA ALA A 29 -8.83 14.32 -0.15
C ALA A 29 -10.13 14.71 -0.87
N LEU A 30 -10.23 14.45 -2.17
CA LEU A 30 -11.43 14.71 -2.96
C LEU A 30 -12.48 13.60 -2.85
N THR A 31 -12.04 12.33 -2.78
CA THR A 31 -12.96 11.17 -2.78
C THR A 31 -13.38 10.73 -1.40
N ASN A 32 -12.55 10.98 -0.39
CA ASN A 32 -12.81 10.61 1.01
C ASN A 32 -12.26 11.68 1.97
N PRO A 33 -12.86 12.89 2.00
CA PRO A 33 -12.39 13.98 2.86
C PRO A 33 -12.41 13.63 4.33
N ALA A 34 -13.34 12.78 4.78
CA ALA A 34 -13.44 12.31 6.15
C ALA A 34 -12.13 11.63 6.63
N PHE A 35 -11.35 11.03 5.74
CA PHE A 35 -10.06 10.45 6.09
C PHE A 35 -9.11 11.51 6.68
N PHE A 36 -9.00 12.66 6.04
CA PHE A 36 -8.14 13.75 6.54
C PHE A 36 -8.72 14.47 7.76
N GLU A 37 -10.04 14.54 7.89
CA GLU A 37 -10.69 15.07 9.09
C GLU A 37 -10.37 14.22 10.33
N GLU A 38 -10.34 12.90 10.16
CA GLU A 38 -10.09 11.95 11.26
C GLU A 38 -8.61 11.61 11.46
N LEU A 39 -7.73 11.97 10.52
CA LEU A 39 -6.30 11.66 10.60
C LEU A 39 -5.63 12.18 11.88
N PRO A 40 -5.89 13.41 12.39
CA PRO A 40 -5.35 13.87 13.66
C PRO A 40 -5.74 12.98 14.85
N ASN A 41 -6.98 12.47 14.86
CA ASN A 41 -7.46 11.57 15.92
C ASN A 41 -6.77 10.21 15.85
N ALA A 42 -6.52 9.71 14.63
CA ALA A 42 -5.80 8.47 14.41
C ALA A 42 -4.34 8.56 14.90
N ILE A 43 -3.66 9.67 14.58
CA ILE A 43 -2.24 9.90 14.93
C ILE A 43 -2.07 10.17 16.43
N SER A 44 -3.01 10.85 17.08
CA SER A 44 -2.91 11.21 18.50
C SER A 44 -3.00 10.01 19.46
N GLY A 45 -3.29 8.81 18.94
CA GLY A 45 -3.46 7.60 19.74
C GLY A 45 -4.76 7.54 20.54
N THR A 46 -5.71 8.42 20.24
CA THR A 46 -7.06 8.46 20.86
C THR A 46 -8.17 8.34 19.81
N PRO A 47 -8.15 7.29 18.95
CA PRO A 47 -9.14 7.15 17.89
C PRO A 47 -10.53 6.92 18.47
N THR A 48 -11.52 7.61 17.91
CA THR A 48 -12.94 7.34 18.16
C THR A 48 -13.43 6.16 17.29
N THR A 49 -14.61 5.65 17.54
CA THR A 49 -15.25 4.65 16.65
C THR A 49 -15.37 5.17 15.22
N ARG A 50 -15.71 6.45 15.04
CA ARG A 50 -15.76 7.10 13.72
C ARG A 50 -14.37 7.11 13.06
N THR A 51 -13.34 7.45 13.81
CA THR A 51 -11.95 7.42 13.30
C THR A 51 -11.61 6.04 12.78
N LEU A 52 -11.87 4.99 13.56
CA LEU A 52 -11.59 3.60 13.15
C LEU A 52 -12.38 3.19 11.91
N GLN A 53 -13.67 3.56 11.81
CA GLN A 53 -14.51 3.29 10.65
C GLN A 53 -13.98 3.96 9.37
N VAL A 54 -13.63 5.24 9.47
CA VAL A 54 -13.13 6.00 8.32
C VAL A 54 -11.78 5.49 7.86
N MET A 55 -10.86 5.18 8.79
CA MET A 55 -9.55 4.59 8.46
C MET A 55 -9.72 3.21 7.82
N ALA A 56 -10.61 2.37 8.37
CA ALA A 56 -10.87 1.04 7.85
C ALA A 56 -11.35 1.05 6.39
N GLN A 57 -12.22 1.99 6.03
CA GLN A 57 -12.74 2.15 4.65
C GLN A 57 -11.64 2.47 3.63
N VAL A 58 -10.54 3.05 4.06
CA VAL A 58 -9.41 3.40 3.17
C VAL A 58 -8.38 2.28 3.09
N TYR A 59 -8.14 1.59 4.20
CA TYR A 59 -7.09 0.58 4.29
C TYR A 59 -7.54 -0.83 3.94
N PHE A 60 -8.80 -1.17 4.17
CA PHE A 60 -9.33 -2.51 3.94
C PHE A 60 -10.36 -2.54 2.80
N SER A 61 -10.60 -3.72 2.28
CA SER A 61 -11.68 -3.93 1.31
C SER A 61 -13.06 -3.82 1.95
N PRO A 62 -14.12 -3.62 1.14
CA PRO A 62 -15.50 -3.64 1.63
C PRO A 62 -15.93 -4.97 2.26
N ASP A 63 -15.19 -6.05 1.98
CA ASP A 63 -15.47 -7.38 2.53
C ASP A 63 -14.96 -7.56 3.97
N MET A 64 -14.14 -6.64 4.46
CA MET A 64 -13.56 -6.72 5.78
C MET A 64 -14.60 -6.45 6.86
N PRO A 65 -14.90 -7.43 7.75
CA PRO A 65 -15.79 -7.20 8.88
C PRO A 65 -15.26 -6.10 9.79
N PHE A 66 -16.13 -5.20 10.23
CA PHE A 66 -15.68 -4.08 11.07
C PHE A 66 -15.05 -4.55 12.40
N GLU A 67 -15.54 -5.63 12.97
CA GLU A 67 -14.99 -6.24 14.19
C GLU A 67 -13.53 -6.64 14.02
N ASP A 68 -13.17 -7.17 12.83
CA ASP A 68 -11.79 -7.55 12.52
C ASP A 68 -10.91 -6.32 12.36
N THR A 69 -11.44 -5.20 11.82
CA THR A 69 -10.69 -3.94 11.73
C THR A 69 -10.31 -3.40 13.12
N LEU A 70 -11.18 -3.55 14.13
CA LEU A 70 -10.90 -3.16 15.50
C LEU A 70 -9.72 -3.92 16.10
N GLN A 71 -9.49 -5.16 15.65
CA GLN A 71 -8.35 -5.97 16.06
C GLN A 71 -7.06 -5.53 15.36
N PHE A 72 -7.14 -5.14 14.08
CA PHE A 72 -5.96 -4.83 13.27
C PHE A 72 -5.53 -3.36 13.32
N MET A 73 -6.46 -2.43 13.49
CA MET A 73 -6.14 -1.00 13.54
C MET A 73 -5.07 -0.62 14.59
N PRO A 74 -5.05 -1.20 15.80
CA PRO A 74 -4.00 -0.94 16.78
C PRO A 74 -2.60 -1.43 16.36
N MET A 75 -2.52 -2.33 15.37
CA MET A 75 -1.25 -2.83 14.83
C MET A 75 -0.62 -1.86 13.82
N ILE A 76 -1.41 -0.91 13.31
CA ILE A 76 -0.94 0.16 12.43
C ILE A 76 -0.24 1.20 13.31
N GLY A 77 1.08 1.14 13.33
CA GLY A 77 1.90 2.07 14.12
C GLY A 77 1.98 3.47 13.51
N SER A 78 2.66 4.36 14.22
CA SER A 78 2.98 5.69 13.70
C SER A 78 4.02 5.61 12.60
N GLU A 79 3.81 6.37 11.54
CA GLU A 79 4.75 6.50 10.43
C GLU A 79 5.88 7.49 10.80
N SER A 80 7.04 7.31 10.17
CA SER A 80 8.11 8.29 10.23
C SER A 80 7.73 9.55 9.45
N GLU A 81 7.65 10.69 10.11
CA GLU A 81 7.33 11.99 9.47
C GLU A 81 8.31 12.30 8.33
N THR A 82 9.60 11.98 8.50
CA THR A 82 10.62 12.14 7.47
C THR A 82 10.33 11.26 6.27
N ALA A 83 10.03 9.97 6.47
CA ALA A 83 9.72 9.05 5.38
C ALA A 83 8.46 9.47 4.63
N VAL A 84 7.40 9.87 5.33
CA VAL A 84 6.16 10.37 4.71
C VAL A 84 6.43 11.62 3.86
N SER A 85 7.19 12.59 4.40
CA SER A 85 7.55 13.82 3.68
C SER A 85 8.39 13.51 2.44
N GLU A 86 9.37 12.62 2.56
CA GLU A 86 10.20 12.18 1.45
C GLU A 86 9.40 11.48 0.36
N MET A 87 8.42 10.64 0.71
CA MET A 87 7.54 9.99 -0.26
C MET A 87 6.67 10.97 -1.05
N VAL A 88 6.39 12.15 -0.51
CA VAL A 88 5.65 13.20 -1.24
C VAL A 88 6.56 13.95 -2.23
N ILE A 89 7.79 14.29 -1.82
CA ILE A 89 8.65 15.26 -2.53
C ILE A 89 9.71 14.57 -3.39
N LEU A 90 10.37 13.54 -2.88
CA LEU A 90 11.57 12.95 -3.49
C LEU A 90 11.37 12.19 -4.83
N PRO A 91 10.21 11.64 -5.17
CA PRO A 91 10.05 10.98 -6.47
C PRO A 91 10.35 11.89 -7.66
N PHE A 92 10.15 13.20 -7.51
CA PHE A 92 10.49 14.19 -8.53
C PHE A 92 11.99 14.51 -8.60
N MET A 93 12.76 14.08 -7.60
CA MET A 93 14.19 14.41 -7.47
C MET A 93 15.12 13.22 -7.73
N ARG A 94 14.62 12.02 -7.81
CA ARG A 94 15.42 10.79 -7.99
C ARG A 94 15.07 10.04 -9.27
N SER A 95 15.96 10.11 -10.25
CA SER A 95 16.09 9.06 -11.26
C SER A 95 16.85 7.88 -10.65
N GLY A 96 16.17 7.06 -9.86
CA GLY A 96 16.79 5.92 -9.17
C GLY A 96 17.26 4.85 -10.16
N ARG A 97 18.48 4.34 -10.00
CA ARG A 97 18.89 3.09 -10.63
C ARG A 97 18.01 1.98 -10.07
N ARG A 98 17.39 1.25 -10.97
CA ARG A 98 16.61 0.07 -10.60
C ARG A 98 17.57 -1.13 -10.48
N PRO A 99 17.43 -2.01 -9.47
CA PRO A 99 18.19 -3.25 -9.44
C PRO A 99 17.78 -4.17 -10.60
N ASP A 100 18.73 -4.92 -11.13
CA ASP A 100 18.49 -5.92 -12.18
C ASP A 100 18.27 -7.30 -11.54
N ILE A 101 17.17 -7.41 -10.81
CA ILE A 101 16.72 -8.64 -10.14
C ILE A 101 15.24 -8.88 -10.45
N PRO A 102 14.76 -10.13 -10.37
CA PRO A 102 13.34 -10.42 -10.47
C PRO A 102 12.50 -9.55 -9.54
N ALA A 103 11.40 -9.00 -10.04
CA ALA A 103 10.53 -8.14 -9.28
C ALA A 103 9.05 -8.52 -9.45
N LEU A 104 8.31 -8.47 -8.37
CA LEU A 104 6.85 -8.59 -8.31
C LEU A 104 6.27 -7.28 -7.75
N VAL A 105 5.21 -6.78 -8.35
CA VAL A 105 4.38 -5.70 -7.81
C VAL A 105 2.97 -6.23 -7.62
N MET A 106 2.46 -6.15 -6.41
CA MET A 106 1.14 -6.67 -6.05
C MET A 106 0.33 -5.62 -5.31
N GLY A 107 -0.97 -5.53 -5.59
CA GLY A 107 -1.91 -4.65 -4.90
C GLY A 107 -3.33 -5.16 -5.00
N GLY A 108 -4.24 -4.60 -4.22
CA GLY A 108 -5.65 -4.94 -4.22
C GLY A 108 -6.45 -4.19 -5.29
N SER A 109 -7.51 -4.80 -5.82
CA SER A 109 -8.43 -4.12 -6.75
C SER A 109 -9.24 -3.03 -6.08
N GLU A 110 -9.48 -3.15 -4.77
CA GLU A 110 -10.24 -2.21 -3.92
C GLU A 110 -9.32 -1.26 -3.12
N ASP A 111 -8.03 -1.22 -3.44
CA ASP A 111 -7.06 -0.34 -2.75
C ASP A 111 -7.42 1.14 -2.95
N GLN A 112 -7.87 1.79 -1.87
CA GLN A 112 -8.22 3.21 -1.87
C GLN A 112 -7.00 4.12 -1.71
N VAL A 113 -5.87 3.59 -1.20
CA VAL A 113 -4.61 4.34 -1.07
C VAL A 113 -3.90 4.40 -2.41
N PHE A 114 -3.59 3.25 -3.01
CA PHE A 114 -2.91 3.15 -4.31
C PHE A 114 -3.73 2.33 -5.32
N PRO A 115 -4.64 2.97 -6.07
CA PRO A 115 -5.51 2.29 -7.03
C PRO A 115 -4.74 1.42 -8.04
N ALA A 116 -5.41 0.39 -8.57
CA ALA A 116 -4.84 -0.57 -9.51
C ALA A 116 -4.17 0.07 -10.74
N SER A 117 -4.62 1.26 -11.19
CA SER A 117 -3.96 2.02 -12.25
C SER A 117 -2.52 2.42 -11.89
N LEU A 118 -2.27 2.80 -10.64
CA LEU A 118 -0.93 3.14 -10.16
C LEU A 118 -0.06 1.89 -9.98
N LEU A 119 -0.66 0.76 -9.64
CA LEU A 119 0.01 -0.53 -9.58
C LEU A 119 0.64 -0.89 -10.93
N PHE A 120 -0.12 -0.73 -12.02
CA PHE A 120 0.36 -0.96 -13.37
C PHE A 120 1.59 -0.09 -13.71
N PHE A 121 1.53 1.22 -13.43
CA PHE A 121 2.66 2.11 -13.68
C PHE A 121 3.87 1.79 -12.80
N THR A 122 3.64 1.36 -11.57
CA THR A 122 4.70 0.91 -10.68
C THR A 122 5.37 -0.36 -11.22
N ALA A 123 4.59 -1.33 -11.67
CA ALA A 123 5.12 -2.55 -12.27
C ALA A 123 5.93 -2.26 -13.54
N LEU A 124 5.44 -1.34 -14.38
CA LEU A 124 6.17 -0.91 -15.58
C LEU A 124 7.52 -0.26 -15.23
N ALA A 125 7.55 0.65 -14.24
CA ALA A 125 8.78 1.29 -13.78
C ALA A 125 9.79 0.29 -13.22
N TRP A 126 9.32 -0.76 -12.54
CA TRP A 126 10.15 -1.82 -11.99
C TRP A 126 10.46 -2.95 -13.00
N ARG A 127 9.85 -2.95 -14.20
CA ARG A 127 9.81 -4.10 -15.14
C ARG A 127 9.41 -5.38 -14.43
N ALA A 128 8.49 -5.26 -13.50
CA ALA A 128 8.04 -6.32 -12.61
C ALA A 128 6.86 -7.09 -13.20
N LYS A 129 6.68 -8.34 -12.76
CA LYS A 129 5.39 -9.01 -12.88
C LYS A 129 4.37 -8.23 -12.04
N SER A 130 3.18 -7.97 -12.59
CA SER A 130 2.08 -7.32 -11.87
C SER A 130 1.02 -8.34 -11.48
N VAL A 131 0.54 -8.26 -10.25
CA VAL A 131 -0.58 -9.08 -9.77
C VAL A 131 -1.57 -8.16 -9.04
N THR A 132 -2.83 -8.16 -9.49
CA THR A 132 -3.94 -7.53 -8.77
C THR A 132 -4.70 -8.62 -8.03
N VAL A 133 -4.84 -8.47 -6.72
CA VAL A 133 -5.66 -9.36 -5.89
C VAL A 133 -7.08 -8.82 -5.89
N GLU A 134 -7.99 -9.59 -6.49
CA GLU A 134 -9.38 -9.18 -6.62
C GLU A 134 -10.05 -9.05 -5.24
N ARG A 135 -10.86 -8.00 -5.09
CA ARG A 135 -11.62 -7.68 -3.88
C ARG A 135 -10.74 -7.37 -2.65
N ALA A 136 -9.43 -7.26 -2.77
CA ALA A 136 -8.52 -6.90 -1.69
C ALA A 136 -8.32 -5.38 -1.61
N GLY A 137 -8.18 -4.86 -0.38
CA GLY A 137 -7.82 -3.48 -0.10
C GLY A 137 -6.31 -3.24 -0.06
N HIS A 138 -5.91 -2.15 0.60
CA HIS A 138 -4.49 -1.76 0.73
C HIS A 138 -3.69 -2.72 1.60
N MET A 139 -4.28 -3.20 2.68
CA MET A 139 -3.63 -4.06 3.67
C MET A 139 -3.72 -5.53 3.28
N LEU A 140 -3.12 -5.91 2.15
CA LEU A 140 -3.20 -7.25 1.55
C LEU A 140 -2.99 -8.40 2.53
N MET A 141 -2.09 -8.22 3.51
CA MET A 141 -1.73 -9.25 4.49
C MET A 141 -2.79 -9.45 5.58
N LEU A 142 -3.68 -8.50 5.77
CA LEU A 142 -4.72 -8.50 6.81
C LEU A 142 -6.14 -8.57 6.23
N ASP A 143 -6.28 -8.32 4.93
CA ASP A 143 -7.56 -8.35 4.22
C ASP A 143 -8.10 -9.79 4.13
N PRO A 144 -9.43 -10.03 4.03
CA PRO A 144 -10.00 -11.37 3.85
C PRO A 144 -9.36 -12.18 2.71
N GLN A 145 -8.87 -11.50 1.66
CA GLN A 145 -8.22 -12.11 0.50
C GLN A 145 -6.71 -12.37 0.68
N TRP A 146 -6.18 -12.30 1.90
CA TRP A 146 -4.75 -12.49 2.15
C TRP A 146 -4.18 -13.83 1.62
N ARG A 147 -5.03 -14.89 1.57
CA ARG A 147 -4.60 -16.19 1.04
C ARG A 147 -4.31 -16.16 -0.45
N ASP A 148 -5.08 -15.38 -1.22
CA ASP A 148 -4.86 -15.22 -2.66
C ASP A 148 -3.58 -14.42 -2.90
N ALA A 149 -3.35 -13.38 -2.09
CA ALA A 149 -2.09 -12.63 -2.11
C ALA A 149 -0.89 -13.52 -1.78
N ALA A 150 -0.99 -14.32 -0.72
CA ALA A 150 0.06 -15.25 -0.30
C ALA A 150 0.32 -16.33 -1.34
N GLY A 151 -0.71 -16.89 -1.95
CA GLY A 151 -0.61 -17.86 -3.05
C GLY A 151 0.13 -17.30 -4.25
N ALA A 152 -0.28 -16.12 -4.71
CA ALA A 152 0.36 -15.45 -5.84
C ALA A 152 1.83 -15.10 -5.57
N LEU A 153 2.16 -14.73 -4.33
CA LEU A 153 3.54 -14.51 -3.91
C LEU A 153 4.35 -15.82 -3.91
N ALA A 154 3.79 -16.90 -3.38
CA ALA A 154 4.45 -18.21 -3.37
C ALA A 154 4.69 -18.74 -4.79
N ASP A 155 3.70 -18.60 -5.67
CA ASP A 155 3.84 -18.99 -7.09
C ASP A 155 4.95 -18.19 -7.79
N TRP A 156 5.05 -16.90 -7.51
CA TRP A 156 6.12 -16.08 -8.07
C TRP A 156 7.49 -16.49 -7.50
N LEU A 157 7.61 -16.71 -6.19
CA LEU A 157 8.85 -17.15 -5.55
C LEU A 157 9.36 -18.47 -6.13
N ALA A 158 8.48 -19.37 -6.57
CA ALA A 158 8.86 -20.61 -7.22
C ALA A 158 9.47 -20.43 -8.63
N THR A 159 9.42 -19.20 -9.17
CA THR A 159 9.96 -18.89 -10.52
C THR A 159 11.34 -18.24 -10.50
N ILE A 160 11.90 -17.94 -9.34
CA ILE A 160 13.18 -17.22 -9.18
C ILE A 160 14.25 -18.05 -8.49
#